data_694ada542f53770aff7ead596c1fc146
#
_entry.id   694ada542f53770aff7ead596c1fc146
#
_cell.length_a   1.000
_cell.length_b   1.000
_cell.length_c   1.000
_cell.angle_alpha   90.00
_cell.angle_beta   90.00
_cell.angle_gamma   90.00
#
_symmetry.space_group_name_H-M   'P 1'
#
loop_
_entity.id
_entity.type
_entity.pdbx_description
1 polymer ?
#
loop_
_entity_poly.entity_id
_entity_poly.type
_entity_poly.pdbx_seq_one_letter_code
_entity_poly.pdbx_strand_id
1 'polypeptide(L)'
;NGVPIVVLSNNDGCVIARSNEAKALGVPMGAPAFKHQEVFDKHGVRVFSANFALYGDMSERVMTVIETMVPALEVYSIDEAFAELTGVLQNLDAMGREIRAKILACTGIPTGVGIGPSKTLAKLANYAAKRWQKQTGGVVDITDSSRRSKLLAVTPVQEVWGVGARLAAR
;
A
#
# COMPACT_ATOMS: atom_id res chain seq x y z
N ASN A 1 -0.80 15.32 10.41
CA ASN A 1 0.08 15.57 9.32
C ASN A 1 1.17 16.51 9.81
N GLY A 2 2.43 16.24 9.47
CA GLY A 2 3.59 16.97 9.99
C GLY A 2 4.12 16.46 11.33
N VAL A 3 3.54 15.40 11.89
CA VAL A 3 4.01 14.78 13.14
C VAL A 3 4.49 13.36 12.83
N PRO A 4 5.71 12.98 13.25
CA PRO A 4 6.17 11.61 13.09
C PRO A 4 5.40 10.68 14.02
N ILE A 5 4.84 9.61 13.43
CA ILE A 5 4.01 8.62 14.12
C ILE A 5 4.50 7.23 13.78
N VAL A 6 4.55 6.35 14.78
CA VAL A 6 4.72 4.92 14.61
C VAL A 6 3.62 4.16 15.32
N VAL A 7 3.26 3.01 14.78
CA VAL A 7 2.37 2.04 15.42
C VAL A 7 3.16 0.77 15.68
N LEU A 8 3.06 0.25 16.89
CA LEU A 8 3.76 -0.94 17.32
C LEU A 8 2.89 -2.19 17.16
N SER A 9 3.55 -3.35 17.09
CA SER A 9 2.91 -4.66 17.03
C SER A 9 2.13 -4.98 18.32
N ASN A 10 1.44 -6.11 18.32
CA ASN A 10 0.57 -6.52 19.44
C ASN A 10 1.25 -6.50 20.83
N ASN A 11 2.54 -6.76 20.90
CA ASN A 11 3.32 -6.74 22.15
C ASN A 11 4.14 -5.45 22.32
N ASP A 12 3.81 -4.40 21.58
CA ASP A 12 4.60 -3.15 21.51
C ASP A 12 6.10 -3.36 21.21
N GLY A 13 6.44 -4.52 20.62
CA GLY A 13 7.83 -4.91 20.39
C GLY A 13 8.43 -4.31 19.13
N CYS A 14 7.69 -4.27 18.03
CA CYS A 14 8.20 -3.88 16.71
C CYS A 14 7.30 -2.86 16.02
N VAL A 15 7.90 -2.01 15.20
CA VAL A 15 7.19 -1.01 14.39
C VAL A 15 6.51 -1.70 13.21
N ILE A 16 5.17 -1.64 13.14
CA ILE A 16 4.36 -2.20 12.05
C ILE A 16 3.76 -1.17 11.11
N ALA A 17 3.70 0.10 11.52
CA ALA A 17 3.28 1.19 10.65
C ALA A 17 4.05 2.48 10.99
N ARG A 18 4.21 3.34 9.99
CA ARG A 18 4.98 4.59 10.12
C ARG A 18 4.36 5.68 9.24
N SER A 19 4.25 6.88 9.78
CA SER A 19 3.97 8.07 8.96
C SER A 19 5.14 8.37 8.01
N ASN A 20 4.91 9.21 7.02
CA ASN A 20 5.99 9.63 6.10
C ASN A 20 7.08 10.39 6.84
N GLU A 21 6.72 11.16 7.87
CA GLU A 21 7.65 11.86 8.75
C GLU A 21 8.54 10.88 9.53
N ALA A 22 7.96 9.81 10.08
CA ALA A 22 8.74 8.78 10.77
C ALA A 22 9.64 7.97 9.81
N LYS A 23 9.19 7.73 8.57
CA LYS A 23 10.04 7.14 7.51
C LYS A 23 11.23 8.05 7.17
N ALA A 24 11.02 9.37 7.10
CA ALA A 24 12.08 10.34 6.83
C ALA A 24 13.15 10.38 7.95
N LEU A 25 12.78 10.03 9.18
CA LEU A 25 13.71 9.86 10.31
C LEU A 25 14.51 8.55 10.25
N GLY A 26 14.30 7.72 9.22
CA GLY A 26 15.03 6.47 9.04
C GLY A 26 14.51 5.29 9.89
N VAL A 27 13.31 5.39 10.49
CA VAL A 27 12.73 4.27 11.26
C VAL A 27 12.35 3.12 10.32
N PRO A 28 12.97 1.92 10.41
CA PRO A 28 12.67 0.81 9.50
C PRO A 28 11.34 0.11 9.83
N MET A 29 10.74 -0.55 8.85
CA MET A 29 9.64 -1.48 9.08
C MET A 29 10.16 -2.71 9.85
N GLY A 30 9.39 -3.18 10.85
CA GLY A 30 9.79 -4.30 11.70
C GLY A 30 10.87 -3.96 12.73
N ALA A 31 11.28 -2.69 12.82
CA ALA A 31 12.30 -2.28 13.79
C ALA A 31 11.86 -2.58 15.23
N PRO A 32 12.72 -3.18 16.07
CA PRO A 32 12.45 -3.27 17.50
C PRO A 32 12.33 -1.86 18.11
N ALA A 33 11.20 -1.56 18.75
CA ALA A 33 10.90 -0.22 19.26
C ALA A 33 11.97 0.27 20.25
N PHE A 34 12.42 -0.60 21.16
CA PHE A 34 13.42 -0.26 22.17
C PHE A 34 14.77 0.20 21.59
N LYS A 35 15.13 -0.27 20.38
CA LYS A 35 16.37 0.16 19.70
C LYS A 35 16.27 1.55 19.07
N HIS A 36 15.06 2.06 18.94
CA HIS A 36 14.79 3.37 18.33
C HIS A 36 14.24 4.41 19.32
N GLN A 37 14.23 4.08 20.62
CA GLN A 37 13.68 4.96 21.65
C GLN A 37 14.36 6.34 21.65
N GLU A 38 15.69 6.40 21.53
CA GLU A 38 16.43 7.67 21.45
C GLU A 38 15.98 8.54 20.26
N VAL A 39 15.70 7.90 19.10
CA VAL A 39 15.19 8.61 17.93
C VAL A 39 13.78 9.12 18.20
N PHE A 40 12.96 8.30 18.87
CA PHE A 40 11.58 8.67 19.20
C PHE A 40 11.56 9.89 20.14
N ASP A 41 12.34 9.86 21.20
CA ASP A 41 12.41 10.92 22.19
C ASP A 41 12.98 12.21 21.58
N LYS A 42 14.08 12.10 20.85
CA LYS A 42 14.77 13.24 20.21
C LYS A 42 13.89 13.99 19.22
N HIS A 43 13.05 13.27 18.47
CA HIS A 43 12.25 13.84 17.38
C HIS A 43 10.76 13.96 17.72
N GLY A 44 10.36 13.68 18.96
CA GLY A 44 8.97 13.75 19.39
C GLY A 44 8.05 12.80 18.63
N VAL A 45 8.55 11.58 18.32
CA VAL A 45 7.76 10.58 17.60
C VAL A 45 6.63 10.10 18.50
N ARG A 46 5.40 10.21 18.01
CA ARG A 46 4.24 9.64 18.72
C ARG A 46 4.16 8.15 18.49
N VAL A 47 4.12 7.39 19.56
CA VAL A 47 4.06 5.93 19.56
C VAL A 47 2.67 5.48 19.97
N PHE A 48 2.07 4.60 19.18
CA PHE A 48 0.77 4.01 19.44
C PHE A 48 0.85 2.50 19.40
N SER A 49 0.12 1.83 20.27
CA SER A 49 -0.14 0.39 20.16
C SER A 49 -1.10 0.08 19.03
N ALA A 50 -1.00 -1.11 18.45
CA ALA A 50 -1.93 -1.55 17.41
C ALA A 50 -3.37 -1.67 17.93
N ASN A 51 -4.32 -1.15 17.16
CA ASN A 51 -5.76 -1.30 17.41
C ASN A 51 -6.37 -2.15 16.30
N PHE A 52 -6.21 -3.49 16.39
CA PHE A 52 -6.67 -4.40 15.36
C PHE A 52 -8.20 -4.39 15.16
N ALA A 53 -8.98 -4.11 16.21
CA ALA A 53 -10.43 -3.99 16.09
C ALA A 53 -10.81 -2.80 15.19
N LEU A 54 -10.18 -1.64 15.40
CA LEU A 54 -10.37 -0.47 14.55
C LEU A 54 -9.89 -0.75 13.11
N TYR A 55 -8.75 -1.41 12.94
CA TYR A 55 -8.22 -1.69 11.60
C TYR A 55 -9.12 -2.65 10.84
N GLY A 56 -9.70 -3.65 11.52
CA GLY A 56 -10.67 -4.58 10.94
C GLY A 56 -11.94 -3.85 10.47
N ASP A 57 -12.54 -3.00 11.31
CA ASP A 57 -13.71 -2.19 10.96
C ASP A 57 -13.43 -1.28 9.74
N MET A 58 -12.30 -0.58 9.75
CA MET A 58 -11.93 0.29 8.64
C MET A 58 -11.63 -0.49 7.35
N SER A 59 -11.01 -1.66 7.46
CA SER A 59 -10.80 -2.57 6.34
C SER A 59 -12.12 -2.99 5.71
N GLU A 60 -13.07 -3.47 6.52
CA GLU A 60 -14.39 -3.89 6.06
C GLU A 60 -15.12 -2.77 5.31
N ARG A 61 -15.07 -1.54 5.82
CA ARG A 61 -15.64 -0.37 5.14
C ARG A 61 -15.01 -0.12 3.78
N VAL A 62 -13.68 -0.20 3.69
CA VAL A 62 -12.96 -0.06 2.41
C VAL A 62 -13.35 -1.16 1.44
N MET A 63 -13.35 -2.42 1.88
CA MET A 63 -13.70 -3.57 1.03
C MET A 63 -15.14 -3.47 0.53
N THR A 64 -16.09 -3.09 1.39
CA THR A 64 -17.49 -2.84 1.01
C THR A 64 -17.61 -1.77 -0.07
N VAL A 65 -16.85 -0.66 0.04
CA VAL A 65 -16.85 0.36 -1.01
C VAL A 65 -16.35 -0.20 -2.34
N ILE A 66 -15.24 -0.98 -2.32
CA ILE A 66 -14.69 -1.56 -3.55
C ILE A 66 -15.67 -2.55 -4.19
N GLU A 67 -16.31 -3.42 -3.40
CA GLU A 67 -17.29 -4.40 -3.88
C GLU A 67 -18.44 -3.77 -4.68
N THR A 68 -18.84 -2.55 -4.34
CA THR A 68 -19.89 -1.83 -5.11
C THR A 68 -19.43 -1.37 -6.49
N MET A 69 -18.13 -1.41 -6.77
CA MET A 69 -17.53 -0.81 -7.96
C MET A 69 -16.90 -1.82 -8.93
N VAL A 70 -16.72 -3.08 -8.51
CA VAL A 70 -16.01 -4.09 -9.29
C VAL A 70 -16.85 -5.37 -9.44
N PRO A 71 -16.67 -6.16 -10.51
CA PRO A 71 -17.40 -7.40 -10.72
C PRO A 71 -17.18 -8.45 -9.64
N ALA A 72 -15.95 -8.55 -9.12
CA ALA A 72 -15.59 -9.45 -8.02
C ALA A 72 -14.41 -8.92 -7.24
N LEU A 73 -14.38 -9.22 -5.94
CA LEU A 73 -13.32 -8.81 -5.01
C LEU A 73 -12.80 -10.04 -4.25
N GLU A 74 -11.49 -10.15 -4.15
CA GLU A 74 -10.79 -11.11 -3.29
C GLU A 74 -10.04 -10.32 -2.21
N VAL A 75 -10.48 -10.39 -0.98
CA VAL A 75 -9.77 -9.81 0.17
C VAL A 75 -8.53 -10.66 0.45
N TYR A 76 -7.35 -10.07 0.25
CA TYR A 76 -6.07 -10.76 0.44
C TYR A 76 -5.51 -10.58 1.85
N SER A 77 -5.64 -9.37 2.39
CA SER A 77 -5.22 -9.03 3.76
C SER A 77 -6.09 -7.89 4.31
N ILE A 78 -5.80 -7.46 5.53
CA ILE A 78 -6.52 -6.35 6.17
C ILE A 78 -6.39 -5.02 5.41
N ASP A 79 -5.34 -4.85 4.60
CA ASP A 79 -5.00 -3.62 3.89
C ASP A 79 -4.86 -3.79 2.38
N GLU A 80 -5.14 -5.00 1.85
CA GLU A 80 -5.01 -5.30 0.42
C GLU A 80 -6.13 -6.22 -0.08
N ALA A 81 -6.62 -5.92 -1.27
CA ALA A 81 -7.56 -6.77 -2.00
C ALA A 81 -7.22 -6.80 -3.49
N PHE A 82 -7.62 -7.86 -4.16
CA PHE A 82 -7.59 -7.97 -5.62
C PHE A 82 -9.00 -7.84 -6.17
N ALA A 83 -9.17 -6.94 -7.12
CA ALA A 83 -10.41 -6.78 -7.87
C ALA A 83 -10.27 -7.41 -9.26
N GLU A 84 -11.24 -8.22 -9.64
CA GLU A 84 -11.34 -8.76 -11.00
C GLU A 84 -11.96 -7.69 -11.91
N LEU A 85 -11.29 -7.36 -13.01
CA LEU A 85 -11.72 -6.34 -13.96
C LEU A 85 -11.93 -6.92 -15.38
N THR A 86 -11.90 -8.24 -15.54
CA THR A 86 -12.16 -8.90 -16.84
C THR A 86 -13.56 -8.52 -17.33
N GLY A 87 -13.65 -8.11 -18.59
CA GLY A 87 -14.92 -7.70 -19.21
C GLY A 87 -15.35 -6.25 -18.91
N VAL A 88 -14.61 -5.51 -18.09
CA VAL A 88 -14.86 -4.08 -17.88
C VAL A 88 -14.47 -3.31 -19.15
N LEU A 89 -15.42 -2.57 -19.73
CA LEU A 89 -15.24 -1.85 -20.99
C LEU A 89 -14.73 -0.42 -20.82
N GLN A 90 -14.82 0.13 -19.60
CA GLN A 90 -14.35 1.49 -19.33
C GLN A 90 -12.81 1.57 -19.25
N ASN A 91 -12.29 2.79 -19.34
CA ASN A 91 -10.88 3.05 -19.14
C ASN A 91 -10.44 2.66 -17.72
N LEU A 92 -9.51 1.71 -17.60
CA LEU A 92 -9.10 1.14 -16.32
C LEU A 92 -8.35 2.15 -15.43
N ASP A 93 -7.58 3.09 -16.00
CA ASP A 93 -6.94 4.17 -15.23
C ASP A 93 -7.99 5.10 -14.61
N ALA A 94 -9.02 5.48 -15.38
CA ALA A 94 -10.13 6.29 -14.89
C ALA A 94 -10.88 5.56 -13.77
N MET A 95 -11.18 4.28 -13.95
CA MET A 95 -11.82 3.43 -12.93
C MET A 95 -10.99 3.36 -11.64
N GLY A 96 -9.67 3.17 -11.76
CA GLY A 96 -8.77 3.14 -10.62
C GLY A 96 -8.79 4.47 -9.84
N ARG A 97 -8.87 5.60 -10.54
CA ARG A 97 -9.01 6.94 -9.91
C ARG A 97 -10.34 7.10 -9.22
N GLU A 98 -11.42 6.62 -9.82
CA GLU A 98 -12.76 6.65 -9.26
C GLU A 98 -12.84 5.82 -7.97
N ILE A 99 -12.31 4.60 -7.98
CA ILE A 99 -12.20 3.73 -6.79
C ILE A 99 -11.44 4.46 -5.66
N ARG A 100 -10.27 5.04 -5.95
CA ARG A 100 -9.51 5.80 -4.96
C ARG A 100 -10.29 6.98 -4.38
N ALA A 101 -10.94 7.76 -5.25
CA ALA A 101 -11.72 8.91 -4.83
C ALA A 101 -12.90 8.49 -3.93
N LYS A 102 -13.59 7.43 -4.30
CA LYS A 102 -14.73 6.89 -3.54
C LYS A 102 -14.31 6.38 -2.17
N ILE A 103 -13.21 5.60 -2.10
CA ILE A 103 -12.67 5.11 -0.82
C ILE A 103 -12.31 6.30 0.07
N LEU A 104 -11.58 7.27 -0.47
CA LEU A 104 -11.17 8.45 0.30
C LEU A 104 -12.37 9.24 0.82
N ALA A 105 -13.39 9.43 -0.01
CA ALA A 105 -14.62 10.16 0.36
C ALA A 105 -15.42 9.42 1.45
N CYS A 106 -15.50 8.09 1.37
CA CYS A 106 -16.31 7.30 2.29
C CYS A 106 -15.59 6.96 3.61
N THR A 107 -14.25 6.84 3.60
CA THR A 107 -13.49 6.30 4.74
C THR A 107 -12.40 7.24 5.25
N GLY A 108 -12.02 8.26 4.48
CA GLY A 108 -10.87 9.11 4.79
C GLY A 108 -9.51 8.44 4.52
N ILE A 109 -9.48 7.19 4.02
CA ILE A 109 -8.25 6.43 3.81
C ILE A 109 -7.73 6.64 2.38
N PRO A 110 -6.51 7.17 2.20
CA PRO A 110 -5.87 7.23 0.89
C PRO A 110 -5.34 5.86 0.50
N THR A 111 -5.69 5.37 -0.69
CA THR A 111 -5.25 4.07 -1.21
C THR A 111 -4.38 4.23 -2.45
N GLY A 112 -3.62 3.21 -2.82
CA GLY A 112 -2.99 3.06 -4.13
C GLY A 112 -3.74 2.02 -4.96
N VAL A 113 -3.77 2.20 -6.28
CA VAL A 113 -4.36 1.23 -7.21
C VAL A 113 -3.34 0.83 -8.27
N GLY A 114 -3.07 -0.46 -8.36
CA GLY A 114 -2.24 -1.04 -9.41
C GLY A 114 -3.06 -1.99 -10.27
N ILE A 115 -3.01 -1.83 -11.59
CA ILE A 115 -3.77 -2.61 -12.56
C ILE A 115 -2.79 -3.36 -13.47
N GLY A 116 -3.01 -4.66 -13.63
CA GLY A 116 -2.15 -5.51 -14.43
C GLY A 116 -2.81 -6.85 -14.76
N PRO A 117 -2.29 -7.58 -15.76
CA PRO A 117 -2.89 -8.82 -16.26
C PRO A 117 -2.72 -10.03 -15.32
N SER A 118 -2.09 -9.86 -14.18
CA SER A 118 -1.99 -10.88 -13.12
C SER A 118 -1.84 -10.23 -11.75
N LYS A 119 -2.13 -10.94 -10.67
CA LYS A 119 -1.98 -10.48 -9.29
C LYS A 119 -0.57 -9.94 -9.01
N THR A 120 0.47 -10.66 -9.46
CA THR A 120 1.88 -10.23 -9.32
C THR A 120 2.14 -8.90 -10.02
N LEU A 121 1.66 -8.74 -11.25
CA LEU A 121 1.82 -7.51 -12.00
C LEU A 121 0.97 -6.37 -11.45
N ALA A 122 -0.23 -6.65 -10.96
CA ALA A 122 -1.06 -5.67 -10.26
C ALA A 122 -0.38 -5.15 -8.98
N LYS A 123 0.22 -6.04 -8.18
CA LYS A 123 1.02 -5.62 -7.00
C LYS A 123 2.24 -4.79 -7.40
N LEU A 124 2.92 -5.13 -8.49
CA LEU A 124 4.04 -4.34 -8.99
C LEU A 124 3.57 -2.94 -9.46
N ALA A 125 2.45 -2.86 -10.15
CA ALA A 125 1.82 -1.59 -10.52
C ALA A 125 1.43 -0.77 -9.28
N ASN A 126 0.90 -1.41 -8.23
CA ASN A 126 0.58 -0.74 -6.97
C ASN A 126 1.84 -0.24 -6.23
N TYR A 127 2.94 -0.99 -6.26
CA TYR A 127 4.23 -0.50 -5.78
C TYR A 127 4.62 0.79 -6.51
N ALA A 128 4.52 0.82 -7.84
CA ALA A 128 4.79 2.00 -8.64
C ALA A 128 3.85 3.17 -8.31
N ALA A 129 2.57 2.90 -8.13
CA ALA A 129 1.57 3.89 -7.73
C ALA A 129 1.90 4.57 -6.40
N LYS A 130 2.40 3.80 -5.44
CA LYS A 130 2.85 4.30 -4.12
C LYS A 130 4.20 5.01 -4.21
N ARG A 131 5.16 4.44 -4.95
CA ARG A 131 6.54 4.94 -5.05
C ARG A 131 6.63 6.28 -5.78
N TRP A 132 5.87 6.44 -6.84
CA TRP A 132 5.82 7.63 -7.69
C TRP A 132 4.45 8.32 -7.62
N GLN A 133 3.91 8.43 -6.41
CA GLN A 133 2.54 8.94 -6.20
C GLN A 133 2.31 10.34 -6.78
N LYS A 134 3.31 11.23 -6.72
CA LYS A 134 3.20 12.59 -7.29
C LYS A 134 3.01 12.58 -8.80
N GLN A 135 3.66 11.65 -9.51
CA GLN A 135 3.60 11.51 -10.98
C GLN A 135 2.37 10.71 -11.42
N THR A 136 2.02 9.67 -10.69
CA THR A 136 0.96 8.71 -11.06
C THR A 136 -0.42 9.09 -10.55
N GLY A 137 -0.48 10.00 -9.58
CA GLY A 137 -1.71 10.28 -8.85
C GLY A 137 -2.15 9.09 -7.99
N GLY A 138 -1.27 8.09 -7.76
CA GLY A 138 -1.56 6.89 -6.97
C GLY A 138 -2.31 5.80 -7.73
N VAL A 139 -2.36 5.87 -9.08
CA VAL A 139 -2.91 4.83 -9.96
C VAL A 139 -1.90 4.51 -11.04
N VAL A 140 -1.66 3.22 -11.29
CA VAL A 140 -0.79 2.74 -12.37
C VAL A 140 -1.45 1.56 -13.06
N ASP A 141 -1.68 1.71 -14.36
CA ASP A 141 -2.17 0.66 -15.24
C ASP A 141 -1.03 0.19 -16.16
N ILE A 142 -0.71 -1.11 -16.09
CA ILE A 142 0.29 -1.79 -16.91
C ILE A 142 -0.31 -2.93 -17.74
N THR A 143 -1.58 -2.86 -18.09
CA THR A 143 -2.19 -3.79 -19.03
C THR A 143 -1.56 -3.68 -20.41
N ASP A 144 -1.16 -2.49 -20.82
CA ASP A 144 -0.36 -2.25 -22.00
C ASP A 144 1.06 -2.82 -21.87
N SER A 145 1.53 -3.56 -22.88
CA SER A 145 2.82 -4.24 -22.86
C SER A 145 4.03 -3.30 -22.81
N SER A 146 3.94 -2.13 -23.45
CA SER A 146 5.01 -1.14 -23.43
C SER A 146 5.17 -0.49 -22.06
N ARG A 147 4.04 -0.13 -21.42
CA ARG A 147 4.04 0.37 -20.04
C ARG A 147 4.58 -0.67 -19.07
N ARG A 148 4.17 -1.93 -19.23
CA ARG A 148 4.66 -3.05 -18.42
C ARG A 148 6.16 -3.25 -18.55
N SER A 149 6.68 -3.28 -19.77
CA SER A 149 8.12 -3.43 -20.02
C SER A 149 8.94 -2.29 -19.41
N LYS A 150 8.46 -1.04 -19.52
CA LYS A 150 9.10 0.12 -18.88
C LYS A 150 9.14 -0.01 -17.36
N LEU A 151 8.03 -0.42 -16.74
CA LEU A 151 7.98 -0.60 -15.28
C LEU A 151 8.94 -1.70 -14.84
N LEU A 152 8.94 -2.86 -15.51
CA LEU A 152 9.84 -3.97 -15.19
C LEU A 152 11.31 -3.56 -15.29
N ALA A 153 11.68 -2.74 -16.30
CA ALA A 153 13.05 -2.29 -16.50
C ALA A 153 13.59 -1.39 -15.37
N VAL A 154 12.71 -0.66 -14.68
CA VAL A 154 13.11 0.29 -13.61
C VAL A 154 12.84 -0.24 -12.19
N THR A 155 12.19 -1.40 -12.08
CA THR A 155 11.84 -1.95 -10.76
C THR A 155 12.90 -2.93 -10.30
N PRO A 156 13.47 -2.72 -9.10
CA PRO A 156 14.38 -3.69 -8.50
C PRO A 156 13.69 -5.04 -8.29
N VAL A 157 14.40 -6.14 -8.56
CA VAL A 157 13.81 -7.50 -8.49
C VAL A 157 13.25 -7.86 -7.12
N GLN A 158 13.82 -7.33 -6.04
CA GLN A 158 13.34 -7.53 -4.67
C GLN A 158 11.96 -6.89 -4.39
N GLU A 159 11.48 -6.00 -5.25
CA GLU A 159 10.15 -5.39 -5.13
C GLU A 159 9.06 -6.24 -5.81
N VAL A 160 9.46 -7.31 -6.49
CA VAL A 160 8.51 -8.26 -7.09
C VAL A 160 7.92 -9.13 -5.98
N TRP A 161 6.60 -9.23 -5.96
CA TRP A 161 5.87 -10.01 -4.97
C TRP A 161 6.34 -11.48 -4.95
N GLY A 162 6.71 -11.96 -3.76
CA GLY A 162 7.28 -13.29 -3.57
C GLY A 162 8.81 -13.36 -3.70
N VAL A 163 9.48 -12.26 -4.11
CA VAL A 163 10.94 -12.20 -4.20
C VAL A 163 11.50 -11.52 -2.96
N GLY A 164 11.97 -12.32 -2.01
CA GLY A 164 12.68 -11.82 -0.83
C GLY A 164 14.18 -11.63 -1.09
N ALA A 165 14.89 -11.02 -0.13
CA ALA A 165 16.32 -10.70 -0.24
C ALA A 165 17.20 -11.91 -0.65
N ARG A 166 16.87 -13.13 -0.20
CA ARG A 166 17.60 -14.35 -0.56
C ARG A 166 17.46 -14.73 -2.03
N LEU A 167 16.29 -14.51 -2.63
CA LEU A 167 16.05 -14.77 -4.06
C LEU A 167 16.63 -13.66 -4.92
N ALA A 168 16.55 -12.42 -4.47
CA ALA A 168 17.10 -11.27 -5.18
C ALA A 168 18.63 -11.26 -5.26
N ALA A 169 19.31 -11.96 -4.35
CA ALA A 169 20.78 -12.07 -4.32
C ALA A 169 21.34 -13.21 -5.20
N ARG A 170 20.48 -14.03 -5.84
CA ARG A 170 20.84 -15.09 -6.77
C ARG A 170 20.82 -14.60 -8.21
#